data_f3424cfce9e1dc7131e70d2ea478c4b0
#
_entry.id   f3424cfce9e1dc7131e70d2ea478c4b0
#
_cell.length_a   1.000
_cell.length_b   1.000
_cell.length_c   1.000
_cell.angle_alpha   90.00
_cell.angle_beta   90.00
_cell.angle_gamma   90.00
#
_symmetry.space_group_name_H-M   'P 1'
#
loop_
_entity.id
_entity.type
_entity.pdbx_description
1 polymer ?
#
loop_
_entity_poly.entity_id
_entity_poly.type
_entity_poly.pdbx_seq_one_letter_code
_entity_poly.pdbx_strand_id
1 'polypeptide(L)'
;MCIRDRLANGDRHSLRIAMPADTNPHATVQFDDAVFGHQEFNLAHDVGDTIVRRADGLFSYQLVVVVDDLDMGVDDIVRGRDLLRSNALQIAIRRALIKAGFRKAKTQASAPSQHAPQSQYTLYNPENPRYAHLPLIDNAAGRRLAKRERSLDMGALRAHGVTAEQVVGYCAWLLGLQGDSAHTSPQPMSAVEALQEFDWGKVRADTADRSISQDDFDAYFGL
;
A
#
# COMPACT_ATOMS: atom_id res chain seq x y z
N MET A 1 20.25 34.44 -8.63
CA MET A 1 19.10 34.80 -7.80
C MET A 1 18.91 33.75 -6.71
N CYS A 2 19.04 34.15 -5.48
CA CYS A 2 19.01 33.23 -4.32
C CYS A 2 17.57 32.73 -4.10
N ILE A 3 17.37 31.50 -3.59
CA ILE A 3 16.05 30.96 -3.23
C ILE A 3 15.31 31.92 -2.27
N ARG A 4 16.02 32.56 -1.35
CA ARG A 4 15.45 33.53 -0.41
C ARG A 4 14.83 34.74 -1.12
N ASP A 5 15.48 35.23 -2.19
CA ASP A 5 14.99 36.41 -2.93
C ASP A 5 13.69 36.08 -3.64
N ARG A 6 13.54 34.85 -4.18
CA ARG A 6 12.31 34.37 -4.79
C ARG A 6 11.16 34.24 -3.79
N LEU A 7 11.44 33.73 -2.59
CA LEU A 7 10.45 33.65 -1.52
C LEU A 7 9.98 35.04 -1.08
N ALA A 8 10.92 36.00 -0.94
CA ALA A 8 10.62 37.38 -0.56
C ALA A 8 9.76 38.08 -1.62
N ASN A 9 9.92 37.72 -2.90
CA ASN A 9 9.15 38.29 -4.02
C ASN A 9 7.79 37.61 -4.22
N GLY A 10 7.42 36.59 -3.41
CA GLY A 10 6.18 35.87 -3.55
C GLY A 10 6.14 34.92 -4.76
N ASP A 11 7.29 34.57 -5.33
CA ASP A 11 7.36 33.62 -6.44
C ASP A 11 6.74 32.27 -6.08
N ARG A 12 6.05 31.66 -7.05
CA ARG A 12 5.51 30.32 -6.88
C ARG A 12 6.62 29.31 -6.59
N HIS A 13 6.49 28.57 -5.50
CA HIS A 13 7.49 27.61 -5.05
C HIS A 13 6.85 26.35 -4.49
N SER A 14 7.63 25.26 -4.51
CA SER A 14 7.26 24.02 -3.85
C SER A 14 7.87 23.98 -2.46
N LEU A 15 7.17 23.36 -1.51
CA LEU A 15 7.73 23.02 -0.21
C LEU A 15 8.25 21.57 -0.23
N ARG A 16 9.43 21.37 0.32
CA ARG A 16 10.03 20.05 0.47
C ARG A 16 10.24 19.74 1.95
N ILE A 17 10.04 18.49 2.32
CA ILE A 17 10.57 17.96 3.57
C ILE A 17 12.02 17.61 3.36
N ALA A 18 12.92 18.17 4.18
CA ALA A 18 14.33 17.83 4.15
C ALA A 18 14.56 16.52 4.88
N MET A 19 15.30 15.61 4.26
CA MET A 19 15.69 14.36 4.90
C MET A 19 16.89 14.57 5.81
N PRO A 20 17.00 13.78 6.90
CA PRO A 20 18.18 13.82 7.77
C PRO A 20 19.45 13.51 6.97
N ALA A 21 20.58 14.16 7.32
CA ALA A 21 21.86 13.77 6.76
C ALA A 21 22.22 12.33 7.12
N ASP A 22 22.96 11.65 6.28
CA ASP A 22 23.32 10.23 6.43
C ASP A 22 23.98 9.90 7.79
N THR A 23 24.75 10.85 8.32
CA THR A 23 25.38 10.74 9.65
C THR A 23 24.39 10.85 10.82
N ASN A 24 23.12 11.16 10.56
CA ASN A 24 22.11 11.29 11.60
C ASN A 24 21.57 9.90 11.96
N PRO A 25 21.48 9.52 13.25
CA PRO A 25 20.93 8.23 13.66
C PRO A 25 19.45 8.04 13.27
N HIS A 26 18.75 9.12 12.93
CA HIS A 26 17.36 9.07 12.43
C HIS A 26 17.27 9.00 10.90
N ALA A 27 18.40 8.91 10.19
CA ALA A 27 18.41 8.75 8.73
C ALA A 27 17.89 7.37 8.30
N THR A 28 18.06 6.34 9.13
CA THR A 28 17.58 5.00 8.86
C THR A 28 16.17 4.80 9.43
N VAL A 29 15.27 4.31 8.59
CA VAL A 29 13.92 3.87 8.97
C VAL A 29 13.83 2.38 8.80
N GLN A 30 13.45 1.69 9.86
CA GLN A 30 13.20 0.26 9.90
C GLN A 30 11.72 0.00 10.21
N PHE A 31 11.15 -1.02 9.59
CA PHE A 31 9.81 -1.54 9.87
C PHE A 31 9.70 -2.99 9.41
N ASP A 32 8.77 -3.72 10.00
CA ASP A 32 8.45 -5.09 9.58
C ASP A 32 7.20 -5.07 8.69
N ASP A 33 7.34 -5.70 7.52
CA ASP A 33 6.24 -5.89 6.58
C ASP A 33 5.71 -7.32 6.67
N ALA A 34 4.39 -7.47 6.69
CA ALA A 34 3.77 -8.79 6.87
C ALA A 34 4.11 -9.78 5.75
N VAL A 35 4.46 -9.31 4.55
CA VAL A 35 4.79 -10.13 3.36
C VAL A 35 6.29 -10.12 3.08
N PHE A 36 6.90 -8.94 3.04
CA PHE A 36 8.31 -8.78 2.65
C PHE A 36 9.28 -8.82 3.83
N GLY A 37 8.80 -9.05 5.06
CA GLY A 37 9.65 -9.17 6.25
C GLY A 37 10.30 -7.85 6.66
N HIS A 38 11.45 -7.94 7.31
CA HIS A 38 12.18 -6.76 7.79
C HIS A 38 12.65 -5.88 6.65
N GLN A 39 12.36 -4.59 6.74
CA GLN A 39 12.72 -3.57 5.77
C GLN A 39 13.54 -2.48 6.43
N GLU A 40 14.59 -2.05 5.74
CA GLU A 40 15.45 -0.96 6.16
C GLU A 40 15.74 -0.03 4.99
N PHE A 41 15.54 1.27 5.19
CA PHE A 41 15.80 2.29 4.18
C PHE A 41 16.50 3.48 4.79
N ASN A 42 17.49 4.02 4.09
CA ASN A 42 18.15 5.27 4.44
C ASN A 42 17.42 6.44 3.76
N LEU A 43 16.86 7.36 4.55
CA LEU A 43 16.08 8.48 4.04
C LEU A 43 16.89 9.43 3.14
N ALA A 44 18.19 9.59 3.39
CA ALA A 44 19.06 10.46 2.58
C ALA A 44 19.34 9.87 1.19
N HIS A 45 19.60 8.56 1.13
CA HIS A 45 20.01 7.89 -0.10
C HIS A 45 18.84 7.28 -0.86
N ASP A 46 17.92 6.63 -0.13
CA ASP A 46 16.84 5.89 -0.76
C ASP A 46 15.63 6.76 -1.11
N VAL A 47 15.46 7.89 -0.41
CA VAL A 47 14.28 8.77 -0.56
C VAL A 47 14.66 10.15 -1.07
N GLY A 48 15.56 10.85 -0.35
CA GLY A 48 15.94 12.22 -0.63
C GLY A 48 14.86 13.25 -0.29
N ASP A 49 15.21 14.54 -0.39
CA ASP A 49 14.30 15.65 -0.14
C ASP A 49 13.06 15.58 -1.05
N THR A 50 11.90 15.49 -0.47
CA THR A 50 10.67 15.20 -1.20
C THR A 50 9.67 16.35 -1.12
N ILE A 51 9.03 16.66 -2.26
CA ILE A 51 7.99 17.69 -2.33
C ILE A 51 6.77 17.23 -1.53
N VAL A 52 6.36 18.04 -0.56
CA VAL A 52 5.12 17.84 0.22
C VAL A 52 4.00 18.79 -0.20
N ARG A 53 4.36 19.98 -0.77
CA ARG A 53 3.39 20.88 -1.39
C ARG A 53 3.96 21.43 -2.70
N ARG A 54 3.20 21.30 -3.76
CA ARG A 54 3.56 21.75 -5.11
C ARG A 54 3.41 23.27 -5.23
N ALA A 55 4.06 23.84 -6.24
CA ALA A 55 3.97 25.27 -6.54
C ALA A 55 2.56 25.74 -6.97
N ASP A 56 1.69 24.81 -7.39
CA ASP A 56 0.27 25.07 -7.68
C ASP A 56 -0.62 25.03 -6.42
N GLY A 57 -0.04 24.76 -5.25
CA GLY A 57 -0.72 24.71 -3.97
C GLY A 57 -1.23 23.32 -3.57
N LEU A 58 -1.20 22.33 -4.45
CA LEU A 58 -1.63 20.97 -4.15
C LEU A 58 -0.61 20.25 -3.26
N PHE A 59 -1.11 19.44 -2.32
CA PHE A 59 -0.28 18.61 -1.49
C PHE A 59 0.10 17.30 -2.22
N SER A 60 1.25 16.75 -1.88
CA SER A 60 1.69 15.47 -2.42
C SER A 60 0.90 14.32 -1.81
N TYR A 61 0.73 13.25 -2.59
CA TYR A 61 0.11 12.01 -2.12
C TYR A 61 0.75 11.50 -0.82
N GLN A 62 2.09 11.56 -0.72
CA GLN A 62 2.83 11.05 0.44
C GLN A 62 2.49 11.79 1.74
N LEU A 63 2.18 13.08 1.68
CA LEU A 63 1.72 13.83 2.85
C LEU A 63 0.24 13.56 3.14
N VAL A 64 -0.59 13.60 2.10
CA VAL A 64 -2.05 13.48 2.25
C VAL A 64 -2.41 12.13 2.87
N VAL A 65 -1.88 11.02 2.34
CA VAL A 65 -2.20 9.68 2.86
C VAL A 65 -1.81 9.52 4.33
N VAL A 66 -0.70 10.12 4.77
CA VAL A 66 -0.27 10.03 6.19
C VAL A 66 -1.17 10.87 7.09
N VAL A 67 -1.60 12.04 6.61
CA VAL A 67 -2.53 12.91 7.36
C VAL A 67 -3.87 12.22 7.53
N ASP A 68 -4.41 11.67 6.44
CA ASP A 68 -5.69 10.96 6.45
C ASP A 68 -5.64 9.71 7.34
N ASP A 69 -4.58 8.89 7.24
CA ASP A 69 -4.38 7.72 8.09
C ASP A 69 -4.35 8.10 9.59
N LEU A 70 -3.64 9.19 9.93
CA LEU A 70 -3.57 9.66 11.32
C LEU A 70 -4.91 10.21 11.81
N ASP A 71 -5.63 10.95 10.97
CA ASP A 71 -6.91 11.56 11.34
C ASP A 71 -8.01 10.49 11.49
N MET A 72 -8.01 9.50 10.61
CA MET A 72 -8.95 8.39 10.61
C MET A 72 -8.61 7.27 11.59
N GLY A 73 -7.39 7.28 12.16
CA GLY A 73 -6.94 6.24 13.08
C GLY A 73 -6.61 4.91 12.41
N VAL A 74 -6.02 4.95 11.21
CA VAL A 74 -5.62 3.75 10.48
C VAL A 74 -4.37 3.15 11.10
N ASP A 75 -4.42 1.86 11.45
CA ASP A 75 -3.35 1.08 12.07
C ASP A 75 -2.96 -0.19 11.28
N ASP A 76 -3.72 -0.52 10.24
CA ASP A 76 -3.42 -1.60 9.28
C ASP A 76 -3.38 -1.04 7.85
N ILE A 77 -2.24 -1.18 7.17
CA ILE A 77 -2.01 -0.63 5.84
C ILE A 77 -1.63 -1.77 4.89
N VAL A 78 -2.58 -2.17 4.05
CA VAL A 78 -2.38 -3.20 3.02
C VAL A 78 -2.44 -2.54 1.64
N ARG A 79 -1.39 -2.75 0.81
CA ARG A 79 -1.28 -2.12 -0.52
C ARG A 79 -0.25 -2.79 -1.42
N GLY A 80 -0.09 -2.33 -2.65
CA GLY A 80 0.90 -2.86 -3.58
C GLY A 80 2.35 -2.53 -3.17
N ARG A 81 3.27 -3.45 -3.46
CA ARG A 81 4.71 -3.32 -3.11
C ARG A 81 5.42 -2.13 -3.78
N ASP A 82 4.79 -1.50 -4.76
CA ASP A 82 5.31 -0.27 -5.36
C ASP A 82 5.45 0.89 -4.37
N LEU A 83 4.70 0.82 -3.28
CA LEU A 83 4.78 1.77 -2.18
C LEU A 83 5.71 1.32 -1.04
N LEU A 84 6.33 0.14 -1.13
CA LEU A 84 7.18 -0.40 -0.07
C LEU A 84 8.32 0.55 0.31
N ARG A 85 9.06 1.06 -0.69
CA ARG A 85 10.11 2.08 -0.48
C ARG A 85 9.53 3.41 0.02
N SER A 86 8.39 3.82 -0.50
CA SER A 86 7.72 5.06 -0.09
C SER A 86 7.27 5.02 1.36
N ASN A 87 7.11 3.82 1.93
CA ASN A 87 6.72 3.63 3.32
C ASN A 87 7.70 4.28 4.30
N ALA A 88 9.01 4.22 4.03
CA ALA A 88 10.02 4.89 4.85
C ALA A 88 9.80 6.41 4.92
N LEU A 89 9.46 7.05 3.79
CA LEU A 89 9.10 8.47 3.75
C LEU A 89 7.83 8.74 4.57
N GLN A 90 6.81 7.91 4.42
CA GLN A 90 5.54 8.07 5.13
C GLN A 90 5.71 7.90 6.64
N ILE A 91 6.56 6.97 7.08
CA ILE A 91 6.94 6.82 8.50
C ILE A 91 7.66 8.09 9.00
N ALA A 92 8.57 8.65 8.22
CA ALA A 92 9.27 9.89 8.59
C ALA A 92 8.31 11.08 8.70
N ILE A 93 7.38 11.24 7.74
CA ILE A 93 6.34 12.26 7.78
C ILE A 93 5.44 12.06 9.00
N ARG A 94 4.99 10.83 9.26
CA ARG A 94 4.14 10.47 10.41
C ARG A 94 4.80 10.86 11.72
N ARG A 95 6.06 10.50 11.91
CA ARG A 95 6.85 10.86 13.11
C ARG A 95 6.98 12.39 13.26
N ALA A 96 7.23 13.11 12.16
CA ALA A 96 7.31 14.57 12.17
C ALA A 96 5.99 15.23 12.56
N LEU A 97 4.86 14.76 12.02
CA LEU A 97 3.52 15.27 12.34
C LEU A 97 3.16 15.01 13.81
N ILE A 98 3.41 13.81 14.32
CA ILE A 98 3.16 13.46 15.72
C ILE A 98 4.01 14.33 16.65
N LYS A 99 5.30 14.49 16.32
CA LYS A 99 6.22 15.37 17.08
C LYS A 99 5.77 16.83 17.08
N ALA A 100 5.18 17.29 15.98
CA ALA A 100 4.62 18.64 15.86
C ALA A 100 3.26 18.81 16.58
N GLY A 101 2.75 17.77 17.24
CA GLY A 101 1.48 17.80 17.95
C GLY A 101 0.24 17.63 17.07
N PHE A 102 0.42 17.13 15.82
CA PHE A 102 -0.72 16.73 15.00
C PHE A 102 -1.52 15.67 15.74
N ARG A 103 -2.78 15.98 16.02
CA ARG A 103 -3.57 15.22 16.97
C ARG A 103 -3.96 13.84 16.43
N LYS A 104 -3.75 12.87 17.30
CA LYS A 104 -4.43 11.57 17.29
C LYS A 104 -5.93 11.81 17.17
N ALA A 105 -6.60 11.19 16.20
CA ALA A 105 -8.04 11.00 16.29
C ALA A 105 -8.33 10.47 17.69
N LYS A 106 -9.35 11.02 18.35
CA LYS A 106 -9.76 10.52 19.67
C LYS A 106 -9.92 9.03 19.53
N THR A 107 -9.15 8.28 20.29
CA THR A 107 -9.27 6.84 20.41
C THR A 107 -10.65 6.53 21.00
N GLN A 108 -11.68 6.53 20.16
CA GLN A 108 -12.79 5.66 20.43
C GLN A 108 -12.25 4.30 20.00
N ALA A 109 -11.89 3.50 20.98
CA ALA A 109 -11.73 2.08 20.77
C ALA A 109 -13.02 1.62 20.07
N SER A 110 -12.95 1.46 18.76
CA SER A 110 -13.97 0.72 18.04
C SER A 110 -13.96 -0.65 18.70
N ALA A 111 -15.10 -1.01 19.29
CA ALA A 111 -15.24 -2.32 19.91
C ALA A 111 -14.78 -3.36 18.86
N PRO A 112 -13.93 -4.32 19.23
CA PRO A 112 -13.45 -5.31 18.29
C PRO A 112 -14.66 -5.95 17.61
N SER A 113 -14.63 -6.03 16.29
CA SER A 113 -15.63 -6.77 15.53
C SER A 113 -15.77 -8.15 16.17
N GLN A 114 -16.99 -8.57 16.52
CA GLN A 114 -17.25 -9.84 17.20
C GLN A 114 -16.78 -11.09 16.40
N HIS A 115 -16.24 -10.91 15.21
CA HIS A 115 -15.86 -11.98 14.27
C HIS A 115 -14.34 -12.07 14.06
N ALA A 116 -13.54 -11.30 14.78
CA ALA A 116 -12.10 -11.36 14.62
C ALA A 116 -11.47 -12.22 15.73
N PRO A 117 -10.54 -13.14 15.40
CA PRO A 117 -9.85 -13.95 16.39
C PRO A 117 -9.10 -13.03 17.38
N GLN A 118 -9.44 -13.13 18.65
CA GLN A 118 -9.01 -12.23 19.73
C GLN A 118 -7.50 -12.24 20.04
N SER A 119 -6.69 -13.03 19.36
CA SER A 119 -5.31 -13.29 19.80
C SER A 119 -4.22 -12.39 19.18
N GLN A 120 -4.54 -11.43 18.29
CA GLN A 120 -3.51 -10.64 17.59
C GLN A 120 -3.78 -9.13 17.50
N TYR A 121 -4.81 -8.60 18.13
CA TYR A 121 -5.02 -7.15 18.12
C TYR A 121 -4.12 -6.48 19.17
N THR A 122 -2.92 -6.12 18.73
CA THR A 122 -2.12 -5.12 19.41
C THR A 122 -2.91 -3.81 19.44
N LEU A 123 -2.93 -3.17 20.59
CA LEU A 123 -3.55 -1.84 20.75
C LEU A 123 -3.10 -0.91 19.61
N TYR A 124 -4.03 -0.16 19.04
CA TYR A 124 -3.78 0.88 18.04
C TYR A 124 -2.51 1.67 18.38
N ASN A 125 -1.55 1.63 17.49
CA ASN A 125 -0.32 2.40 17.58
C ASN A 125 -0.17 3.31 16.36
N PRO A 126 -0.61 4.58 16.45
CA PRO A 126 -0.55 5.51 15.34
C PRO A 126 0.88 5.85 14.92
N GLU A 127 1.86 5.60 15.80
CA GLU A 127 3.27 5.85 15.50
C GLU A 127 3.88 4.74 14.68
N ASN A 128 3.32 3.53 14.76
CA ASN A 128 3.83 2.35 14.06
C ASN A 128 2.67 1.43 13.63
N PRO A 129 1.92 1.79 12.58
CA PRO A 129 0.90 0.93 12.01
C PRO A 129 1.51 -0.35 11.46
N ARG A 130 0.70 -1.39 11.33
CA ARG A 130 1.11 -2.63 10.65
C ARG A 130 1.11 -2.41 9.15
N TYR A 131 2.07 -2.99 8.46
CA TYR A 131 2.21 -2.88 7.01
C TYR A 131 2.19 -4.24 6.36
N ALA A 132 1.50 -4.34 5.23
CA ALA A 132 1.56 -5.48 4.34
C ALA A 132 1.57 -4.97 2.89
N HIS A 133 2.66 -5.25 2.20
CA HIS A 133 2.77 -4.93 0.78
C HIS A 133 2.56 -6.20 -0.03
N LEU A 134 1.69 -6.15 -1.03
CA LEU A 134 1.38 -7.29 -1.89
C LEU A 134 2.19 -7.23 -3.18
N PRO A 135 2.58 -8.38 -3.75
CA PRO A 135 3.16 -8.44 -5.08
C PRO A 135 2.28 -7.74 -6.11
N LEU A 136 2.90 -7.22 -7.15
CA LEU A 136 2.20 -6.56 -8.24
C LEU A 136 1.76 -7.55 -9.30
N ILE A 137 0.87 -7.08 -10.16
CA ILE A 137 0.42 -7.83 -11.33
C ILE A 137 0.94 -7.11 -12.56
N ASP A 138 1.73 -7.83 -13.37
CA ASP A 138 2.27 -7.37 -14.63
C ASP A 138 1.61 -8.11 -15.80
N ASN A 139 1.60 -7.51 -16.98
CA ASN A 139 1.21 -8.21 -18.18
C ASN A 139 2.33 -9.17 -18.64
N ALA A 140 2.04 -10.02 -19.63
CA ALA A 140 3.00 -10.98 -20.18
C ALA A 140 4.30 -10.36 -20.73
N ALA A 141 4.31 -9.05 -21.03
CA ALA A 141 5.50 -8.30 -21.44
C ALA A 141 6.29 -7.72 -20.24
N GLY A 142 5.97 -8.10 -19.00
CA GLY A 142 6.60 -7.59 -17.78
C GLY A 142 6.32 -6.12 -17.51
N ARG A 143 5.27 -5.57 -18.10
CA ARG A 143 4.82 -4.20 -17.83
C ARG A 143 3.65 -4.22 -16.87
N ARG A 144 3.69 -3.32 -15.90
CA ARG A 144 2.64 -3.13 -14.93
C ARG A 144 1.28 -2.93 -15.60
N LEU A 145 0.26 -3.65 -15.11
CA LEU A 145 -1.11 -3.40 -15.53
C LEU A 145 -1.50 -1.96 -15.16
N ALA A 146 -1.59 -1.11 -16.19
CA ALA A 146 -1.90 0.30 -16.00
C ALA A 146 -3.38 0.54 -16.34
N LYS A 147 -4.03 1.44 -15.61
CA LYS A 147 -5.42 1.90 -15.85
C LYS A 147 -5.70 2.31 -17.30
N ARG A 148 -4.66 2.62 -18.09
CA ARG A 148 -4.77 3.06 -19.48
C ARG A 148 -5.06 1.94 -20.47
N GLU A 149 -4.79 0.69 -20.11
CA GLU A 149 -4.96 -0.48 -21.01
C GLU A 149 -6.33 -1.14 -20.87
N ARG A 150 -7.24 -0.61 -20.05
CA ARG A 150 -8.64 -1.05 -19.83
C ARG A 150 -8.87 -2.54 -19.49
N SER A 151 -7.79 -3.32 -19.38
CA SER A 151 -7.87 -4.77 -19.23
C SER A 151 -8.40 -5.28 -17.89
N LEU A 152 -8.50 -4.41 -16.86
CA LEU A 152 -8.99 -4.77 -15.52
C LEU A 152 -9.96 -3.71 -14.98
N ASP A 153 -10.84 -3.19 -15.85
CA ASP A 153 -11.91 -2.29 -15.40
C ASP A 153 -13.06 -3.13 -14.82
N MET A 154 -13.32 -2.97 -13.54
CA MET A 154 -14.44 -3.64 -12.84
C MET A 154 -15.79 -3.35 -13.49
N GLY A 155 -15.97 -2.18 -14.11
CA GLY A 155 -17.16 -1.84 -14.87
C GLY A 155 -17.31 -2.68 -16.12
N ALA A 156 -16.22 -2.89 -16.85
CA ALA A 156 -16.19 -3.77 -18.02
C ALA A 156 -16.47 -5.24 -17.64
N LEU A 157 -15.82 -5.75 -16.58
CA LEU A 157 -16.08 -7.10 -16.09
C LEU A 157 -17.57 -7.30 -15.74
N ARG A 158 -18.18 -6.37 -15.03
CA ARG A 158 -19.61 -6.40 -14.72
C ARG A 158 -20.50 -6.38 -15.96
N ALA A 159 -20.14 -5.58 -16.96
CA ALA A 159 -20.90 -5.51 -18.21
C ALA A 159 -20.89 -6.83 -18.99
N HIS A 160 -19.85 -7.65 -18.82
CA HIS A 160 -19.73 -9.00 -19.40
C HIS A 160 -20.33 -10.10 -18.50
N GLY A 161 -20.95 -9.73 -17.37
CA GLY A 161 -21.63 -10.68 -16.47
C GLY A 161 -20.67 -11.42 -15.53
N VAL A 162 -19.43 -10.95 -15.37
CA VAL A 162 -18.48 -11.53 -14.42
C VAL A 162 -19.00 -11.36 -13.00
N THR A 163 -19.01 -12.43 -12.23
CA THR A 163 -19.53 -12.46 -10.85
C THR A 163 -18.47 -11.99 -9.85
N ALA A 164 -18.94 -11.61 -8.65
CA ALA A 164 -18.04 -11.23 -7.55
C ALA A 164 -17.16 -12.43 -7.13
N GLU A 165 -17.71 -13.64 -7.13
CA GLU A 165 -17.02 -14.87 -6.77
C GLU A 165 -15.89 -15.19 -7.74
N GLN A 166 -16.06 -14.93 -9.04
CA GLN A 166 -14.99 -15.09 -10.02
C GLN A 166 -13.85 -14.11 -9.72
N VAL A 167 -14.13 -12.84 -9.43
CA VAL A 167 -13.10 -11.85 -9.13
C VAL A 167 -12.39 -12.18 -7.82
N VAL A 168 -13.12 -12.50 -6.76
CA VAL A 168 -12.54 -12.87 -5.46
C VAL A 168 -11.71 -14.13 -5.59
N GLY A 169 -12.20 -15.15 -6.29
CA GLY A 169 -11.49 -16.40 -6.54
C GLY A 169 -10.18 -16.17 -7.30
N TYR A 170 -10.20 -15.32 -8.32
CA TYR A 170 -9.00 -14.95 -9.07
C TYR A 170 -7.95 -14.26 -8.17
N CYS A 171 -8.38 -13.31 -7.35
CA CYS A 171 -7.49 -12.65 -6.39
C CYS A 171 -6.95 -13.64 -5.34
N ALA A 172 -7.78 -14.52 -4.81
CA ALA A 172 -7.38 -15.54 -3.86
C ALA A 172 -6.34 -16.52 -4.45
N TRP A 173 -6.52 -16.91 -5.72
CA TRP A 173 -5.56 -17.74 -6.43
C TRP A 173 -4.21 -17.02 -6.59
N LEU A 174 -4.20 -15.75 -7.01
CA LEU A 174 -2.98 -14.94 -7.11
C LEU A 174 -2.24 -14.79 -5.78
N LEU A 175 -2.97 -14.81 -4.66
CA LEU A 175 -2.40 -14.75 -3.31
C LEU A 175 -1.98 -16.11 -2.76
N GLY A 176 -2.19 -17.20 -3.51
CA GLY A 176 -1.86 -18.57 -3.06
C GLY A 176 -2.83 -19.11 -2.01
N LEU A 177 -4.06 -18.58 -1.92
CA LEU A 177 -5.05 -19.00 -0.92
C LEU A 177 -5.87 -20.22 -1.37
N GLN A 178 -5.95 -20.48 -2.66
CA GLN A 178 -6.66 -21.65 -3.21
C GLN A 178 -5.75 -22.88 -3.19
N GLY A 179 -5.54 -23.45 -2.00
CA GLY A 179 -4.78 -24.63 -1.63
C GLY A 179 -4.17 -25.49 -2.73
N ASP A 180 -3.25 -26.36 -2.39
CA ASP A 180 -2.48 -27.31 -3.20
C ASP A 180 -2.29 -27.10 -4.70
N SER A 181 -1.05 -27.33 -5.13
CA SER A 181 -0.56 -27.36 -6.53
C SER A 181 -1.42 -28.17 -7.55
N ALA A 182 -2.56 -28.70 -7.14
CA ALA A 182 -3.53 -29.36 -8.02
C ALA A 182 -4.42 -28.40 -8.81
N HIS A 183 -4.56 -27.15 -8.40
CA HIS A 183 -5.38 -26.16 -9.09
C HIS A 183 -4.50 -25.25 -9.93
N THR A 184 -4.30 -25.65 -11.17
CA THR A 184 -3.55 -24.87 -12.18
C THR A 184 -4.30 -23.61 -12.64
N SER A 185 -5.58 -23.49 -12.32
CA SER A 185 -6.45 -22.38 -12.71
C SER A 185 -7.28 -21.86 -11.51
N PRO A 186 -7.58 -20.56 -11.48
CA PRO A 186 -8.39 -19.98 -10.41
C PRO A 186 -9.80 -20.57 -10.41
N GLN A 187 -10.37 -20.72 -9.22
CA GLN A 187 -11.75 -21.16 -9.02
C GLN A 187 -12.58 -20.03 -8.40
N PRO A 188 -13.87 -19.84 -8.79
CA PRO A 188 -14.73 -18.88 -8.12
C PRO A 188 -14.79 -19.16 -6.62
N MET A 189 -14.75 -18.09 -5.81
CA MET A 189 -14.73 -18.18 -4.35
C MET A 189 -15.47 -16.98 -3.76
N SER A 190 -16.29 -17.19 -2.77
CA SER A 190 -16.93 -16.09 -2.05
C SER A 190 -15.92 -15.36 -1.15
N ALA A 191 -16.23 -14.12 -0.77
CA ALA A 191 -15.38 -13.36 0.17
C ALA A 191 -15.28 -14.04 1.54
N VAL A 192 -16.33 -14.77 1.96
CA VAL A 192 -16.34 -15.51 3.23
C VAL A 192 -15.38 -16.70 3.17
N GLU A 193 -15.43 -17.49 2.09
CA GLU A 193 -14.49 -18.59 1.88
C GLU A 193 -13.05 -18.08 1.77
N ALA A 194 -12.83 -17.00 1.01
CA ALA A 194 -11.49 -16.38 0.90
C ALA A 194 -10.94 -15.93 2.26
N LEU A 195 -11.81 -15.39 3.13
CA LEU A 195 -11.42 -15.02 4.50
C LEU A 195 -11.08 -16.23 5.36
N GLN A 196 -11.80 -17.35 5.22
CA GLN A 196 -11.54 -18.59 5.95
C GLN A 196 -10.20 -19.23 5.53
N GLU A 197 -9.86 -19.13 4.24
CA GLU A 197 -8.60 -19.65 3.68
C GLU A 197 -7.42 -18.69 3.85
N PHE A 198 -7.68 -17.45 4.28
CA PHE A 198 -6.64 -16.42 4.38
C PHE A 198 -5.61 -16.76 5.46
N ASP A 199 -4.35 -16.79 5.03
CA ASP A 199 -3.18 -16.97 5.91
C ASP A 199 -2.00 -16.14 5.35
N TRP A 200 -1.44 -15.28 6.18
CA TRP A 200 -0.24 -14.52 5.83
C TRP A 200 0.95 -15.42 5.47
N GLY A 201 1.03 -16.64 6.00
CA GLY A 201 2.03 -17.63 5.63
C GLY A 201 1.92 -18.05 4.16
N LYS A 202 0.68 -18.27 3.67
CA LYS A 202 0.41 -18.56 2.25
C LYS A 202 0.84 -17.39 1.35
N VAL A 203 0.47 -16.15 1.73
CA VAL A 203 0.81 -14.94 0.95
C VAL A 203 2.33 -14.72 0.90
N ARG A 204 3.05 -14.97 2.00
CA ARG A 204 4.51 -14.85 2.10
C ARG A 204 5.28 -15.95 1.36
N ALA A 205 4.65 -17.07 1.08
CA ALA A 205 5.31 -18.19 0.41
C ALA A 205 5.85 -17.82 -0.97
N ASP A 206 5.20 -16.84 -1.64
CA ASP A 206 5.68 -16.31 -2.91
C ASP A 206 5.50 -14.78 -2.95
N THR A 207 6.60 -14.06 -2.93
CA THR A 207 6.65 -12.59 -2.99
C THR A 207 6.96 -12.04 -4.38
N ALA A 208 7.12 -12.90 -5.39
CA ALA A 208 7.35 -12.47 -6.76
C ALA A 208 6.11 -11.77 -7.36
N ASP A 209 6.33 -10.83 -8.25
CA ASP A 209 5.24 -10.24 -9.02
C ASP A 209 4.60 -11.29 -9.93
N ARG A 210 3.29 -11.17 -10.11
CA ARG A 210 2.52 -12.09 -10.93
C ARG A 210 2.50 -11.60 -12.37
N SER A 211 2.80 -12.48 -13.30
CA SER A 211 2.60 -12.20 -14.73
C SER A 211 1.30 -12.84 -15.20
N ILE A 212 0.43 -12.04 -15.80
CA ILE A 212 -0.85 -12.50 -16.33
C ILE A 212 -0.83 -12.34 -17.87
N SER A 213 -1.11 -13.41 -18.58
CA SER A 213 -1.41 -13.28 -20.01
C SER A 213 -2.85 -12.80 -20.21
N GLN A 214 -3.08 -12.00 -21.25
CA GLN A 214 -4.43 -11.54 -21.57
C GLN A 214 -5.34 -12.73 -21.93
N ASP A 215 -4.80 -13.71 -22.65
CA ASP A 215 -5.55 -14.89 -23.09
C ASP A 215 -6.05 -15.73 -21.88
N ASP A 216 -5.19 -15.94 -20.85
CA ASP A 216 -5.59 -16.69 -19.66
C ASP A 216 -6.63 -15.91 -18.85
N PHE A 217 -6.48 -14.59 -18.78
CA PHE A 217 -7.44 -13.71 -18.12
C PHE A 217 -8.80 -13.73 -18.81
N ASP A 218 -8.82 -13.55 -20.12
CA ASP A 218 -10.04 -13.56 -20.93
C ASP A 218 -10.72 -14.94 -20.88
N ALA A 219 -9.95 -16.02 -20.95
CA ALA A 219 -10.46 -17.39 -20.85
C ALA A 219 -11.13 -17.65 -19.49
N TYR A 220 -10.53 -17.14 -18.39
CA TYR A 220 -11.13 -17.33 -17.06
C TYR A 220 -12.42 -16.52 -16.86
N PHE A 221 -12.46 -15.28 -17.34
CA PHE A 221 -13.62 -14.41 -17.17
C PHE A 221 -14.67 -14.55 -18.29
N GLY A 222 -14.39 -15.30 -19.36
CA GLY A 222 -15.28 -15.50 -20.50
C GLY A 222 -15.44 -14.23 -21.36
N LEU A 223 -14.34 -13.48 -21.58
CA LEU A 223 -14.30 -12.22 -22.32
C LEU A 223 -13.96 -12.42 -23.80
#